data_62648cc4ebe58e61458b744513736b98
#
_entry.id   62648cc4ebe58e61458b744513736b98
#
_cell.length_a   1.000
_cell.length_b   1.000
_cell.length_c   1.000
_cell.angle_alpha   90.00
_cell.angle_beta   90.00
_cell.angle_gamma   90.00
#
_symmetry.space_group_name_H-M   'P 1'
#
loop_
_entity.id
_entity.type
_entity.pdbx_description
1 polymer ?
#
loop_
_entity_poly.entity_id
_entity_poly.type
_entity_poly.pdbx_seq_one_letter_code
_entity_poly.pdbx_strand_id
1 'polypeptide(L)'
;MQVKLVSYSQQLEPGLSLQDSIAYCARVSNPANQSNTETNERLLKYLIRNQHWSPFEMVSVCLEIVSTRDICRQMLRHRSFSFQEFSQRYAEASLGFETREARLQDHKNRQNSIETENEELAIEWAEKQQQLAEHSKQTYEWALQNGIAKEQARAVLPEGMTVSRMYMNGTLRSWIHYIQLRCANGTQKEHREVALECAQVISSIFPMIMDFISR
;
A
#
# COMPACT_ATOMS: atom_id res chain seq x y z
N MET A 1 3.82 10.60 -1.20
CA MET A 1 3.64 9.15 -0.97
C MET A 1 4.95 8.52 -0.52
N GLN A 2 4.95 7.55 0.43
CA GLN A 2 6.14 6.86 0.93
C GLN A 2 5.75 5.48 1.49
N VAL A 3 6.59 4.46 1.23
CA VAL A 3 6.44 3.11 1.81
C VAL A 3 7.74 2.70 2.50
N LYS A 4 7.64 2.07 3.68
CA LYS A 4 8.79 1.56 4.45
C LYS A 4 8.51 0.17 5.00
N LEU A 5 9.53 -0.68 5.00
CA LEU A 5 9.50 -1.95 5.71
C LEU A 5 9.58 -1.69 7.23
N VAL A 6 8.60 -2.22 7.97
CA VAL A 6 8.57 -2.12 9.44
C VAL A 6 9.09 -3.41 10.07
N SER A 7 8.55 -4.54 9.63
CA SER A 7 8.94 -5.86 10.13
C SER A 7 8.54 -6.97 9.16
N TYR A 8 9.17 -8.11 9.32
CA TYR A 8 8.79 -9.34 8.61
C TYR A 8 9.18 -10.57 9.43
N SER A 9 8.58 -11.72 9.10
CA SER A 9 8.90 -13.00 9.75
C SER A 9 10.33 -13.44 9.44
N GLN A 10 11.06 -13.87 10.46
CA GLN A 10 12.40 -14.45 10.34
C GLN A 10 12.44 -15.78 11.09
N GLN A 11 13.21 -16.74 10.58
CA GLN A 11 13.52 -17.94 11.35
C GLN A 11 14.43 -17.60 12.53
N LEU A 12 14.36 -18.44 13.59
CA LEU A 12 15.23 -18.29 14.76
C LEU A 12 16.69 -18.64 14.43
N GLU A 13 16.92 -19.48 13.42
CA GLU A 13 18.27 -19.80 12.95
C GLU A 13 18.85 -18.60 12.15
N PRO A 14 20.02 -18.09 12.55
CA PRO A 14 20.63 -16.96 11.87
C PRO A 14 21.02 -17.28 10.40
N GLY A 15 20.88 -16.30 9.53
CA GLY A 15 21.35 -16.37 8.14
C GLY A 15 20.34 -16.96 7.14
N LEU A 16 19.18 -17.40 7.59
CA LEU A 16 18.12 -17.87 6.70
C LEU A 16 17.25 -16.70 6.21
N SER A 17 16.94 -16.69 4.92
CA SER A 17 16.08 -15.69 4.28
C SER A 17 14.59 -15.99 4.49
N LEU A 18 13.75 -15.02 4.14
CA LEU A 18 12.29 -15.22 4.08
C LEU A 18 11.91 -16.37 3.14
N GLN A 19 12.62 -16.50 2.01
CA GLN A 19 12.42 -17.59 1.05
C GLN A 19 12.74 -18.96 1.64
N ASP A 20 13.78 -19.04 2.46
CA ASP A 20 14.17 -20.29 3.14
C ASP A 20 13.09 -20.71 4.15
N SER A 21 12.49 -19.73 4.86
CA SER A 21 11.39 -19.98 5.78
C SER A 21 10.17 -20.59 5.08
N ILE A 22 9.78 -20.03 3.92
CA ILE A 22 8.66 -20.55 3.12
C ILE A 22 8.96 -21.96 2.62
N ALA A 23 10.15 -22.18 2.09
CA ALA A 23 10.57 -23.48 1.55
C ALA A 23 10.66 -24.54 2.63
N TYR A 24 11.16 -24.19 3.82
CA TYR A 24 11.19 -25.06 5.00
C TYR A 24 9.79 -25.53 5.38
N CYS A 25 8.83 -24.59 5.50
CA CYS A 25 7.44 -24.93 5.81
C CYS A 25 6.79 -25.77 4.69
N ALA A 26 7.07 -25.47 3.43
CA ALA A 26 6.55 -26.23 2.28
C ALA A 26 7.02 -27.69 2.29
N ARG A 27 8.22 -27.99 2.85
CA ARG A 27 8.79 -29.34 2.93
C ARG A 27 8.40 -30.11 4.19
N VAL A 28 7.41 -29.69 4.94
CA VAL A 28 6.98 -30.36 6.18
C VAL A 28 6.72 -31.86 6.01
N SER A 29 6.28 -32.31 4.84
CA SER A 29 6.04 -33.70 4.52
C SER A 29 7.29 -34.43 3.93
N ASN A 30 8.43 -33.76 3.89
CA ASN A 30 9.71 -34.36 3.44
C ASN A 30 10.85 -34.00 4.41
N PRO A 31 10.84 -34.57 5.63
CA PRO A 31 11.79 -34.20 6.67
C PRO A 31 13.28 -34.36 6.29
N ALA A 32 13.61 -35.36 5.48
CA ALA A 32 15.00 -35.60 5.03
C ALA A 32 15.54 -34.47 4.12
N ASN A 33 14.66 -33.65 3.50
CA ASN A 33 15.03 -32.55 2.61
C ASN A 33 14.55 -31.18 3.13
N GLN A 34 14.04 -31.14 4.36
CA GLN A 34 13.40 -29.94 4.89
C GLN A 34 14.38 -28.77 5.03
N SER A 35 15.60 -29.03 5.46
CA SER A 35 16.67 -28.03 5.63
C SER A 35 17.49 -27.74 4.35
N ASN A 36 17.10 -28.28 3.20
CA ASN A 36 17.81 -28.02 1.95
C ASN A 36 17.48 -26.59 1.45
N THR A 37 18.52 -25.75 1.32
CA THR A 37 18.40 -24.37 0.81
C THR A 37 18.71 -24.24 -0.68
N GLU A 38 19.47 -25.16 -1.27
CA GLU A 38 19.96 -25.07 -2.66
C GLU A 38 18.84 -25.06 -3.71
N THR A 39 17.70 -25.68 -3.39
CA THR A 39 16.58 -25.81 -4.33
C THR A 39 15.36 -24.94 -3.96
N ASN A 40 15.52 -24.00 -3.02
CA ASN A 40 14.42 -23.16 -2.53
C ASN A 40 13.78 -22.34 -3.62
N GLU A 41 14.56 -21.62 -4.43
CA GLU A 41 14.03 -20.79 -5.51
C GLU A 41 13.20 -21.60 -6.52
N ARG A 42 13.71 -22.78 -6.92
CA ARG A 42 12.99 -23.69 -7.82
C ARG A 42 11.68 -24.19 -7.21
N LEU A 43 11.69 -24.52 -5.91
CA LEU A 43 10.48 -24.93 -5.19
C LEU A 43 9.45 -23.82 -5.14
N LEU A 44 9.86 -22.60 -4.78
CA LEU A 44 8.94 -21.46 -4.71
C LEU A 44 8.33 -21.14 -6.09
N LYS A 45 9.11 -21.13 -7.16
CA LYS A 45 8.61 -20.99 -8.54
C LYS A 45 7.59 -22.06 -8.90
N TYR A 46 7.84 -23.32 -8.48
CA TYR A 46 6.88 -24.42 -8.67
C TYR A 46 5.58 -24.18 -7.90
N LEU A 47 5.66 -23.80 -6.62
CA LEU A 47 4.50 -23.53 -5.78
C LEU A 47 3.63 -22.39 -6.36
N ILE A 48 4.26 -21.29 -6.77
CA ILE A 48 3.60 -20.15 -7.40
C ILE A 48 2.88 -20.57 -8.69
N ARG A 49 3.59 -21.27 -9.59
CA ARG A 49 3.03 -21.71 -10.87
C ARG A 49 1.83 -22.65 -10.70
N ASN A 50 1.84 -23.48 -9.66
CA ASN A 50 0.77 -24.43 -9.38
C ASN A 50 -0.25 -23.89 -8.36
N GLN A 51 -0.17 -22.60 -7.99
CA GLN A 51 -1.07 -21.93 -7.06
C GLN A 51 -1.16 -22.57 -5.67
N HIS A 52 -0.05 -23.16 -5.22
CA HIS A 52 0.09 -23.72 -3.88
C HIS A 52 0.46 -22.60 -2.89
N TRP A 53 -0.53 -21.84 -2.44
CA TRP A 53 -0.33 -20.60 -1.69
C TRP A 53 -0.10 -20.80 -0.18
N SER A 54 -0.50 -21.92 0.40
CA SER A 54 -0.45 -22.11 1.85
C SER A 54 0.94 -21.89 2.49
N PRO A 55 2.08 -22.27 1.87
CA PRO A 55 3.38 -21.98 2.46
C PRO A 55 3.69 -20.48 2.58
N PHE A 56 3.14 -19.66 1.68
CA PHE A 56 3.29 -18.19 1.71
C PHE A 56 2.47 -17.52 2.81
N GLU A 57 1.56 -18.25 3.47
CA GLU A 57 0.82 -17.79 4.65
C GLU A 57 1.63 -17.96 5.95
N MET A 58 2.73 -18.72 5.92
CA MET A 58 3.56 -18.96 7.10
C MET A 58 4.50 -17.80 7.43
N VAL A 59 4.57 -16.81 6.59
CA VAL A 59 5.38 -15.60 6.77
C VAL A 59 4.55 -14.34 6.59
N SER A 60 4.82 -13.33 7.39
CA SER A 60 4.13 -12.04 7.40
C SER A 60 5.09 -10.88 7.12
N VAL A 61 4.57 -9.82 6.54
CA VAL A 61 5.29 -8.56 6.28
C VAL A 61 4.42 -7.40 6.73
N CYS A 62 5.01 -6.45 7.46
CA CYS A 62 4.38 -5.21 7.88
C CYS A 62 5.05 -4.03 7.19
N LEU A 63 4.26 -3.20 6.50
CA LEU A 63 4.72 -1.95 5.88
C LEU A 63 4.07 -0.74 6.54
N GLU A 64 4.84 0.35 6.67
CA GLU A 64 4.32 1.70 6.90
C GLU A 64 4.06 2.34 5.54
N ILE A 65 2.87 2.89 5.35
CA ILE A 65 2.44 3.52 4.11
C ILE A 65 1.92 4.92 4.41
N VAL A 66 2.47 5.93 3.73
CA VAL A 66 2.00 7.31 3.77
C VAL A 66 1.37 7.63 2.43
N SER A 67 0.07 7.93 2.44
CA SER A 67 -0.73 8.26 1.26
C SER A 67 -1.94 9.09 1.65
N THR A 68 -2.76 9.53 0.72
CA THR A 68 -4.00 10.22 1.02
C THR A 68 -5.08 9.27 1.58
N ARG A 69 -6.00 9.82 2.35
CA ARG A 69 -7.03 9.03 3.05
C ARG A 69 -7.94 8.26 2.11
N ASP A 70 -8.29 8.82 0.96
CA ASP A 70 -9.11 8.13 -0.05
C ASP A 70 -8.44 6.86 -0.58
N ILE A 71 -7.11 6.89 -0.80
CA ILE A 71 -6.32 5.71 -1.18
C ILE A 71 -6.24 4.72 -0.01
N CYS A 72 -5.96 5.21 1.20
CA CYS A 72 -6.00 4.37 2.41
C CYS A 72 -7.35 3.65 2.56
N ARG A 73 -8.48 4.32 2.28
CA ARG A 73 -9.81 3.71 2.28
C ARG A 73 -9.97 2.56 1.30
N GLN A 74 -9.37 2.68 0.10
CA GLN A 74 -9.38 1.58 -0.86
C GLN A 74 -8.54 0.40 -0.36
N MET A 75 -7.42 0.67 0.32
CA MET A 75 -6.54 -0.35 0.90
C MET A 75 -7.23 -1.11 2.04
N LEU A 76 -7.95 -0.42 2.92
CA LEU A 76 -8.72 -1.01 4.04
C LEU A 76 -9.78 -2.04 3.58
N ARG A 77 -10.12 -2.09 2.31
CA ARG A 77 -11.05 -3.09 1.76
C ARG A 77 -10.42 -4.48 1.56
N HIS A 78 -9.09 -4.59 1.65
CA HIS A 78 -8.36 -5.86 1.58
C HIS A 78 -8.43 -6.59 2.92
N ARG A 79 -9.45 -7.45 3.11
CA ARG A 79 -9.78 -8.10 4.39
C ARG A 79 -8.75 -9.12 4.88
N SER A 80 -7.79 -9.51 4.02
CA SER A 80 -6.70 -10.44 4.39
C SER A 80 -5.54 -9.76 5.11
N PHE A 81 -5.68 -8.47 5.46
CA PHE A 81 -4.69 -7.68 6.16
C PHE A 81 -5.24 -7.14 7.48
N SER A 82 -4.30 -6.83 8.39
CA SER A 82 -4.56 -6.03 9.58
C SER A 82 -3.99 -4.62 9.38
N PHE A 83 -4.71 -3.63 9.92
CA PHE A 83 -4.39 -2.23 9.70
C PHE A 83 -4.35 -1.46 11.01
N GLN A 84 -3.44 -0.48 11.06
CA GLN A 84 -3.42 0.56 12.08
C GLN A 84 -3.21 1.90 11.39
N GLU A 85 -4.24 2.74 11.35
CA GLU A 85 -4.20 4.04 10.68
C GLU A 85 -4.11 5.17 11.69
N PHE A 86 -3.42 6.26 11.33
CA PHE A 86 -3.35 7.50 12.08
C PHE A 86 -4.74 8.04 12.43
N SER A 87 -5.00 8.22 13.71
CA SER A 87 -6.31 8.64 14.21
C SER A 87 -6.40 10.16 14.34
N GLN A 88 -7.15 10.81 13.45
CA GLN A 88 -7.48 12.23 13.53
C GLN A 88 -8.47 12.58 14.66
N ARG A 89 -8.99 11.61 15.40
CA ARG A 89 -9.75 11.84 16.62
C ARG A 89 -8.81 12.06 17.83
N TYR A 90 -7.68 11.38 17.81
CA TYR A 90 -6.70 11.40 18.90
C TYR A 90 -5.63 12.47 18.71
N ALA A 91 -5.07 12.56 17.51
CA ALA A 91 -3.99 13.48 17.16
C ALA A 91 -4.42 14.49 16.10
N GLU A 92 -3.74 15.63 16.06
CA GLU A 92 -3.96 16.67 15.05
C GLU A 92 -3.48 16.19 13.68
N ALA A 93 -4.21 16.57 12.62
CA ALA A 93 -3.87 16.24 11.24
C ALA A 93 -2.70 17.10 10.76
N SER A 94 -1.48 16.67 11.08
CA SER A 94 -0.24 17.43 10.81
C SER A 94 0.53 16.99 9.57
N LEU A 95 0.06 15.95 8.85
CA LEU A 95 0.77 15.40 7.68
C LEU A 95 0.55 16.20 6.39
N GLY A 96 -0.33 17.20 6.43
CA GLY A 96 -0.60 18.08 5.30
C GLY A 96 -1.53 17.50 4.24
N PHE A 97 -1.42 18.06 3.04
CA PHE A 97 -2.25 17.73 1.88
C PHE A 97 -1.38 17.38 0.67
N GLU A 98 -1.86 16.47 -0.17
CA GLU A 98 -1.34 16.19 -1.49
C GLU A 98 -2.38 16.59 -2.55
N THR A 99 -1.93 17.19 -3.65
CA THR A 99 -2.77 17.52 -4.81
C THR A 99 -2.72 16.39 -5.84
N ARG A 100 -3.70 16.38 -6.74
CA ARG A 100 -3.79 15.44 -7.86
C ARG A 100 -3.45 16.15 -9.17
N GLU A 101 -2.76 15.48 -10.07
CA GLU A 101 -2.62 15.94 -11.44
C GLU A 101 -3.97 16.03 -12.15
N ALA A 102 -4.08 16.88 -13.15
CA ALA A 102 -5.27 16.93 -14.01
C ALA A 102 -5.28 15.68 -14.91
N ARG A 103 -6.37 14.92 -14.85
CA ARG A 103 -6.65 13.79 -15.73
C ARG A 103 -8.12 13.85 -16.17
N LEU A 104 -8.38 13.54 -17.43
CA LEU A 104 -9.71 13.54 -18.00
C LEU A 104 -10.42 12.22 -17.72
N GLN A 105 -11.75 12.25 -17.75
CA GLN A 105 -12.56 11.03 -17.64
C GLN A 105 -12.38 10.15 -18.87
N ASP A 106 -12.06 8.88 -18.65
CA ASP A 106 -12.11 7.87 -19.72
C ASP A 106 -13.58 7.51 -20.01
N HIS A 107 -14.02 7.80 -21.25
CA HIS A 107 -15.39 7.54 -21.68
C HIS A 107 -15.68 6.05 -21.94
N LYS A 108 -14.65 5.24 -22.15
CA LYS A 108 -14.78 3.79 -22.36
C LYS A 108 -14.77 3.00 -21.05
N ASN A 109 -13.94 3.41 -20.12
CA ASN A 109 -13.85 2.81 -18.80
C ASN A 109 -14.11 3.86 -17.71
N ARG A 110 -15.30 3.84 -17.13
CA ARG A 110 -15.74 4.82 -16.13
C ARG A 110 -14.88 4.88 -14.86
N GLN A 111 -14.08 3.86 -14.59
CA GLN A 111 -13.18 3.80 -13.45
C GLN A 111 -11.78 4.32 -13.75
N ASN A 112 -11.51 4.62 -15.02
CA ASN A 112 -10.20 5.04 -15.49
C ASN A 112 -10.16 6.55 -15.75
N SER A 113 -8.96 7.09 -15.79
CA SER A 113 -8.67 8.47 -16.19
C SER A 113 -7.58 8.49 -17.25
N ILE A 114 -7.59 9.52 -18.09
CA ILE A 114 -6.66 9.73 -19.20
C ILE A 114 -5.82 10.96 -18.90
N GLU A 115 -4.53 10.90 -19.15
CA GLU A 115 -3.66 12.07 -19.05
C GLU A 115 -4.12 13.16 -20.02
N THR A 116 -3.90 14.42 -19.65
CA THR A 116 -4.23 15.58 -20.49
C THR A 116 -2.96 16.35 -20.84
N GLU A 117 -2.88 16.80 -22.09
CA GLU A 117 -1.83 17.71 -22.55
C GLU A 117 -2.24 19.18 -22.42
N ASN A 118 -3.43 19.45 -21.88
CA ASN A 118 -3.91 20.81 -21.65
C ASN A 118 -3.25 21.42 -20.40
N GLU A 119 -2.15 22.14 -20.61
CA GLU A 119 -1.37 22.78 -19.54
C GLU A 119 -2.18 23.84 -18.78
N GLU A 120 -3.02 24.61 -19.45
CA GLU A 120 -3.86 25.63 -18.82
C GLU A 120 -4.84 25.00 -17.83
N LEU A 121 -5.52 23.91 -18.24
CA LEU A 121 -6.39 23.14 -17.36
C LEU A 121 -5.63 22.54 -16.18
N ALA A 122 -4.41 22.05 -16.41
CA ALA A 122 -3.58 21.46 -15.36
C ALA A 122 -3.17 22.52 -14.30
N ILE A 123 -2.80 23.73 -14.74
CA ILE A 123 -2.47 24.85 -13.86
C ILE A 123 -3.70 25.27 -13.06
N GLU A 124 -4.83 25.52 -13.75
CA GLU A 124 -6.06 25.91 -13.06
C GLU A 124 -6.52 24.87 -12.03
N TRP A 125 -6.43 23.56 -12.38
CA TRP A 125 -6.77 22.49 -11.45
C TRP A 125 -5.87 22.48 -10.21
N ALA A 126 -4.56 22.66 -10.39
CA ALA A 126 -3.61 22.73 -9.29
C ALA A 126 -3.92 23.94 -8.36
N GLU A 127 -4.21 25.12 -8.92
CA GLU A 127 -4.57 26.31 -8.16
C GLU A 127 -5.85 26.11 -7.34
N LYS A 128 -6.91 25.52 -7.94
CA LYS A 128 -8.17 25.22 -7.23
C LYS A 128 -7.95 24.30 -6.04
N GLN A 129 -7.14 23.26 -6.21
CA GLN A 129 -6.79 22.35 -5.12
C GLN A 129 -6.00 23.06 -4.02
N GLN A 130 -5.02 23.89 -4.37
CA GLN A 130 -4.22 24.62 -3.41
C GLN A 130 -5.07 25.61 -2.58
N GLN A 131 -5.99 26.32 -3.22
CA GLN A 131 -6.94 27.21 -2.54
C GLN A 131 -7.82 26.42 -1.55
N LEU A 132 -8.33 25.26 -1.96
CA LEU A 132 -9.13 24.38 -1.08
C LEU A 132 -8.31 23.86 0.10
N ALA A 133 -7.08 23.41 -0.13
CA ALA A 133 -6.19 22.91 0.91
C ALA A 133 -5.91 24.00 1.97
N GLU A 134 -5.56 25.19 1.52
CA GLU A 134 -5.28 26.32 2.40
C GLU A 134 -6.52 26.73 3.21
N HIS A 135 -7.68 26.85 2.58
CA HIS A 135 -8.92 27.17 3.28
C HIS A 135 -9.30 26.09 4.31
N SER A 136 -9.17 24.82 3.94
CA SER A 136 -9.45 23.70 4.85
C SER A 136 -8.51 23.72 6.05
N LYS A 137 -7.21 23.99 5.82
CA LYS A 137 -6.20 24.11 6.88
C LYS A 137 -6.56 25.24 7.85
N GLN A 138 -6.83 26.44 7.34
CA GLN A 138 -7.19 27.60 8.14
C GLN A 138 -8.46 27.34 8.97
N THR A 139 -9.47 26.72 8.38
CA THR A 139 -10.71 26.38 9.08
C THR A 139 -10.47 25.34 10.18
N TYR A 140 -9.65 24.34 9.90
CA TYR A 140 -9.27 23.32 10.87
C TYR A 140 -8.49 23.90 12.06
N GLU A 141 -7.48 24.72 11.80
CA GLU A 141 -6.67 25.40 12.80
C GLU A 141 -7.53 26.34 13.65
N TRP A 142 -8.42 27.12 13.02
CA TRP A 142 -9.38 27.97 13.71
C TRP A 142 -10.28 27.16 14.65
N ALA A 143 -10.78 26.02 14.19
CA ALA A 143 -11.63 25.15 15.01
C ALA A 143 -10.89 24.66 16.26
N LEU A 144 -9.65 24.22 16.12
CA LEU A 144 -8.82 23.77 17.26
C LEU A 144 -8.52 24.91 18.24
N GLN A 145 -8.17 26.10 17.73
CA GLN A 145 -7.89 27.28 18.55
C GLN A 145 -9.12 27.76 19.35
N ASN A 146 -10.34 27.50 18.84
CA ASN A 146 -11.59 27.79 19.53
C ASN A 146 -12.13 26.62 20.36
N GLY A 147 -11.32 25.59 20.63
CA GLY A 147 -11.66 24.49 21.50
C GLY A 147 -12.63 23.47 20.92
N ILE A 148 -12.85 23.48 19.59
CA ILE A 148 -13.64 22.44 18.92
C ILE A 148 -12.86 21.13 18.97
N ALA A 149 -13.52 20.06 19.42
CA ALA A 149 -12.90 18.74 19.55
C ALA A 149 -12.33 18.26 18.20
N LYS A 150 -11.15 17.63 18.21
CA LYS A 150 -10.47 17.09 17.01
C LYS A 150 -11.38 16.21 16.16
N GLU A 151 -12.24 15.41 16.80
CA GLU A 151 -13.20 14.55 16.10
C GLU A 151 -14.25 15.32 15.29
N GLN A 152 -14.54 16.57 15.63
CA GLN A 152 -15.43 17.46 14.90
C GLN A 152 -14.65 18.30 13.91
N ALA A 153 -13.53 18.91 14.35
CA ALA A 153 -12.70 19.78 13.54
C ALA A 153 -12.24 19.09 12.23
N ARG A 154 -11.89 17.80 12.28
CA ARG A 154 -11.48 17.03 11.10
C ARG A 154 -12.55 16.93 9.98
N ALA A 155 -13.79 17.28 10.25
CA ALA A 155 -14.86 17.23 9.25
C ALA A 155 -14.62 18.18 8.05
N VAL A 156 -13.80 19.22 8.23
CA VAL A 156 -13.46 20.17 7.16
C VAL A 156 -12.25 19.73 6.31
N LEU A 157 -11.62 18.60 6.64
CA LEU A 157 -10.45 18.10 5.92
C LEU A 157 -10.88 17.27 4.70
N PRO A 158 -10.48 17.65 3.47
CA PRO A 158 -10.85 16.92 2.24
C PRO A 158 -10.17 15.54 2.21
N GLU A 159 -10.97 14.49 2.16
CA GLU A 159 -10.47 13.10 2.23
C GLU A 159 -9.50 12.75 1.10
N GLY A 160 -9.77 13.23 -0.13
CA GLY A 160 -8.93 12.97 -1.30
C GLY A 160 -7.59 13.68 -1.31
N MET A 161 -7.35 14.61 -0.40
CA MET A 161 -6.11 15.39 -0.33
C MET A 161 -5.38 15.21 1.00
N THR A 162 -6.10 14.89 2.08
CA THR A 162 -5.52 14.79 3.42
C THR A 162 -4.61 13.57 3.52
N VAL A 163 -3.34 13.81 3.83
CA VAL A 163 -2.34 12.75 3.99
C VAL A 163 -2.58 11.98 5.30
N SER A 164 -2.46 10.68 5.23
CA SER A 164 -2.55 9.76 6.37
C SER A 164 -1.35 8.82 6.37
N ARG A 165 -1.10 8.22 7.52
CA ARG A 165 -0.10 7.16 7.71
C ARG A 165 -0.81 5.92 8.23
N MET A 166 -0.51 4.77 7.63
CA MET A 166 -1.03 3.51 8.09
C MET A 166 0.04 2.43 8.10
N TYR A 167 -0.11 1.51 9.04
CA TYR A 167 0.59 0.24 9.04
C TYR A 167 -0.34 -0.81 8.44
N MET A 168 0.18 -1.57 7.48
CA MET A 168 -0.54 -2.66 6.82
C MET A 168 0.27 -3.94 6.98
N ASN A 169 -0.30 -4.92 7.70
CA ASN A 169 0.34 -6.18 7.99
C ASN A 169 -0.46 -7.34 7.40
N GLY A 170 0.23 -8.24 6.71
CA GLY A 170 -0.39 -9.43 6.14
C GLY A 170 0.61 -10.51 5.80
N THR A 171 0.09 -11.70 5.49
CA THR A 171 0.93 -12.79 4.99
C THR A 171 1.50 -12.45 3.62
N LEU A 172 2.62 -13.07 3.24
CA LEU A 172 3.21 -12.84 1.92
C LEU A 172 2.24 -13.25 0.79
N ARG A 173 1.40 -14.27 1.00
CA ARG A 173 0.29 -14.59 0.09
C ARG A 173 -0.62 -13.38 -0.13
N SER A 174 -1.04 -12.71 0.95
CA SER A 174 -1.90 -11.52 0.86
C SER A 174 -1.23 -10.40 0.07
N TRP A 175 0.06 -10.14 0.31
CA TRP A 175 0.85 -9.16 -0.43
C TRP A 175 0.97 -9.49 -1.92
N ILE A 176 1.24 -10.74 -2.28
CA ILE A 176 1.27 -11.17 -3.68
C ILE A 176 -0.07 -10.86 -4.36
N HIS A 177 -1.19 -11.25 -3.76
CA HIS A 177 -2.52 -11.01 -4.33
C HIS A 177 -2.87 -9.53 -4.41
N TYR A 178 -2.49 -8.73 -3.40
CA TYR A 178 -2.67 -7.28 -3.40
C TYR A 178 -1.92 -6.63 -4.56
N ILE A 179 -0.63 -6.96 -4.71
CA ILE A 179 0.24 -6.41 -5.76
C ILE A 179 -0.28 -6.80 -7.15
N GLN A 180 -0.61 -8.08 -7.37
CA GLN A 180 -1.21 -8.52 -8.63
C GLN A 180 -2.47 -7.71 -8.99
N LEU A 181 -3.35 -7.53 -8.03
CA LEU A 181 -4.62 -6.84 -8.24
C LEU A 181 -4.41 -5.33 -8.46
N ARG A 182 -3.55 -4.69 -7.67
CA ARG A 182 -3.45 -3.22 -7.64
C ARG A 182 -2.39 -2.65 -8.59
N CYS A 183 -1.46 -3.46 -9.07
CA CYS A 183 -0.59 -3.09 -10.18
C CYS A 183 -1.23 -3.30 -11.55
N ALA A 184 -2.39 -3.97 -11.63
CA ALA A 184 -3.10 -4.21 -12.90
C ALA A 184 -3.83 -2.95 -13.42
N ASN A 185 -4.13 -2.96 -14.73
CA ASN A 185 -4.91 -1.91 -15.38
C ASN A 185 -6.31 -1.79 -14.74
N GLY A 186 -6.82 -0.55 -14.67
CA GLY A 186 -8.12 -0.23 -14.04
C GLY A 186 -8.01 0.10 -12.54
N THR A 187 -6.84 -0.02 -11.95
CA THR A 187 -6.57 0.56 -10.63
C THR A 187 -6.31 2.06 -10.77
N GLN A 188 -6.87 2.87 -9.86
CA GLN A 188 -6.58 4.30 -9.79
C GLN A 188 -5.05 4.52 -9.72
N LYS A 189 -4.51 5.48 -10.47
CA LYS A 189 -3.06 5.70 -10.64
C LYS A 189 -2.32 5.78 -9.29
N GLU A 190 -2.80 6.58 -8.36
CA GLU A 190 -2.17 6.75 -7.04
C GLU A 190 -2.16 5.46 -6.21
N HIS A 191 -3.22 4.65 -6.31
CA HIS A 191 -3.25 3.35 -5.62
C HIS A 191 -2.29 2.35 -6.29
N ARG A 192 -2.18 2.40 -7.63
CA ARG A 192 -1.21 1.59 -8.37
C ARG A 192 0.23 1.95 -8.01
N GLU A 193 0.53 3.23 -7.87
CA GLU A 193 1.85 3.73 -7.43
C GLU A 193 2.19 3.23 -6.03
N VAL A 194 1.24 3.28 -5.08
CA VAL A 194 1.42 2.69 -3.74
C VAL A 194 1.72 1.19 -3.83
N ALA A 195 0.98 0.45 -4.67
CA ALA A 195 1.19 -1.00 -4.80
C ALA A 195 2.56 -1.34 -5.42
N LEU A 196 3.01 -0.55 -6.39
CA LEU A 196 4.35 -0.67 -6.99
C LEU A 196 5.45 -0.40 -5.96
N GLU A 197 5.29 0.64 -5.14
CA GLU A 197 6.23 0.97 -4.08
C GLU A 197 6.26 -0.13 -3.00
N CYS A 198 5.10 -0.68 -2.63
CA CYS A 198 5.02 -1.85 -1.74
C CYS A 198 5.80 -3.05 -2.31
N ALA A 199 5.65 -3.33 -3.61
CA ALA A 199 6.38 -4.41 -4.27
C ALA A 199 7.88 -4.14 -4.26
N GLN A 200 8.30 -2.91 -4.54
CA GLN A 200 9.72 -2.51 -4.51
C GLN A 200 10.32 -2.69 -3.12
N VAL A 201 9.62 -2.29 -2.06
CA VAL A 201 10.08 -2.46 -0.67
C VAL A 201 10.16 -3.93 -0.30
N ILE A 202 9.13 -4.74 -0.63
CA ILE A 202 9.13 -6.18 -0.34
C ILE A 202 10.21 -6.91 -1.15
N SER A 203 10.60 -6.43 -2.32
CA SER A 203 11.63 -7.06 -3.15
C SER A 203 12.99 -7.17 -2.44
N SER A 204 13.27 -6.30 -1.46
CA SER A 204 14.49 -6.38 -0.66
C SER A 204 14.60 -7.64 0.21
N ILE A 205 13.46 -8.24 0.56
CA ILE A 205 13.37 -9.48 1.39
C ILE A 205 12.78 -10.66 0.62
N PHE A 206 12.06 -10.42 -0.47
CA PHE A 206 11.47 -11.41 -1.36
C PHE A 206 11.53 -10.92 -2.81
N PRO A 207 12.67 -11.07 -3.51
CA PRO A 207 12.86 -10.54 -4.87
C PRO A 207 11.83 -11.02 -5.89
N MET A 208 11.34 -12.26 -5.76
CA MET A 208 10.33 -12.84 -6.64
C MET A 208 8.99 -12.10 -6.65
N ILE A 209 8.76 -11.17 -5.70
CA ILE A 209 7.53 -10.36 -5.68
C ILE A 209 7.37 -9.54 -6.97
N MET A 210 8.47 -9.15 -7.61
CA MET A 210 8.47 -8.38 -8.85
C MET A 210 7.90 -9.15 -10.04
N ASP A 211 7.90 -10.48 -10.01
CA ASP A 211 7.31 -11.32 -11.06
C ASP A 211 5.79 -11.22 -11.12
N PHE A 212 5.16 -10.70 -10.06
CA PHE A 212 3.71 -10.53 -9.93
C PHE A 212 3.21 -9.17 -10.41
N ILE A 213 4.09 -8.25 -10.81
CA ILE A 213 3.70 -6.98 -11.39
C ILE A 213 3.34 -7.25 -12.86
N SER A 214 2.07 -7.04 -13.19
CA SER A 214 1.61 -7.11 -14.59
C SER A 214 2.33 -6.06 -15.42
N ARG A 215 3.03 -6.49 -16.46
CA ARG A 215 3.65 -5.62 -17.47
C ARG A 215 2.60 -5.01 -18.40
#